data_3bae1a8b7c9cdec0db486d0a1ee247f0
#
_entry.id   3bae1a8b7c9cdec0db486d0a1ee247f0
#
_cell.length_a   1.000
_cell.length_b   1.000
_cell.length_c   1.000
_cell.angle_alpha   90.00
_cell.angle_beta   90.00
_cell.angle_gamma   90.00
#
_symmetry.space_group_name_H-M   'P 1'
#
loop_
_entity.id
_entity.type
_entity.pdbx_description
1 polymer ?
#
loop_
_entity_poly.entity_id
_entity_poly.type
_entity_poly.pdbx_seq_one_letter_code
_entity_poly.pdbx_strand_id
1 'polypeptide(L)'
;MTTAPNESAAAVFLGRDGTLMREVNYCSDPKQVEIFPGVPEALLRLKKAGYKLIVISNQAGIGRGYFTEPQYRLVEAEVARAVLPATFDGVYFCPDRPDRATDRRKPAPGMIFEAQRDQKIDLARSFFIGDKAIDVECGRNAGVRTILVRTGYGANETQANPDWITDNLSAAAEIILNLNEVSRAK
;
A
#
# COMPACT_ATOMS: atom_id res chain seq x y z
N MET A 1 18.73 6.24 33.09
CA MET A 1 17.82 6.57 31.98
C MET A 1 17.77 5.35 31.06
N THR A 2 16.79 4.49 31.25
CA THR A 2 16.55 3.34 30.40
C THR A 2 15.91 3.83 29.10
N THR A 3 16.70 3.87 28.02
CA THR A 3 16.13 4.02 26.68
C THR A 3 15.22 2.82 26.43
N ALA A 4 13.91 3.08 26.32
CA ALA A 4 12.97 2.08 25.87
C ALA A 4 13.49 1.44 24.57
N PRO A 5 13.36 0.11 24.40
CA PRO A 5 13.77 -0.52 23.16
C PRO A 5 13.01 0.15 22.03
N ASN A 6 13.76 0.56 21.00
CA ASN A 6 13.24 1.19 19.79
C ASN A 6 12.42 0.13 19.02
N GLU A 7 11.18 -0.13 19.50
CA GLU A 7 10.34 -1.19 18.96
C GLU A 7 9.99 -0.86 17.52
N SER A 8 10.36 -1.77 16.61
CA SER A 8 9.94 -1.71 15.22
C SER A 8 8.43 -1.84 15.12
N ALA A 9 7.77 -0.94 14.41
CA ALA A 9 6.32 -0.94 14.24
C ALA A 9 5.89 -1.85 13.10
N ALA A 10 4.76 -2.51 13.22
CA ALA A 10 4.13 -3.17 12.10
C ALA A 10 3.58 -2.12 11.09
N ALA A 11 3.54 -2.47 9.82
CA ALA A 11 3.00 -1.61 8.77
C ALA A 11 1.93 -2.31 7.94
N VAL A 12 1.07 -1.50 7.34
CA VAL A 12 0.22 -1.91 6.22
C VAL A 12 0.74 -1.18 4.98
N PHE A 13 1.33 -1.93 4.07
CA PHE A 13 1.71 -1.47 2.74
C PHE A 13 0.49 -1.47 1.84
N LEU A 14 0.32 -0.45 1.05
CA LEU A 14 -0.91 -0.15 0.32
C LEU A 14 -0.59 0.16 -1.15
N GLY A 15 -1.22 -0.55 -2.08
CA GLY A 15 -1.34 -0.06 -3.45
C GLY A 15 -2.11 1.27 -3.47
N ARG A 16 -1.89 2.12 -4.46
CA ARG A 16 -2.65 3.35 -4.64
C ARG A 16 -3.83 3.15 -5.58
N ASP A 17 -3.54 3.04 -6.86
CA ASP A 17 -4.53 2.86 -7.93
C ASP A 17 -5.17 1.47 -7.82
N GLY A 18 -6.48 1.39 -7.83
CA GLY A 18 -7.25 0.16 -7.65
C GLY A 18 -7.38 -0.33 -6.20
N THR A 19 -6.65 0.25 -5.25
CA THR A 19 -6.66 -0.14 -3.83
C THR A 19 -7.22 0.96 -2.94
N LEU A 20 -6.62 2.15 -2.95
CA LEU A 20 -7.09 3.33 -2.21
C LEU A 20 -8.11 4.13 -3.02
N MET A 21 -7.85 4.27 -4.29
CA MET A 21 -8.64 5.05 -5.24
C MET A 21 -9.01 4.22 -6.47
N ARG A 22 -10.03 4.68 -7.18
CA ARG A 22 -10.41 4.09 -8.45
C ARG A 22 -9.21 4.06 -9.42
N GLU A 23 -9.05 2.95 -10.13
CA GLU A 23 -8.02 2.83 -11.17
C GLU A 23 -8.36 3.80 -12.32
N VAL A 24 -7.43 4.70 -12.59
CA VAL A 24 -7.46 5.59 -13.75
C VAL A 24 -6.15 5.37 -14.50
N ASN A 25 -6.26 4.93 -15.75
CA ASN A 25 -5.08 4.62 -16.55
C ASN A 25 -4.17 5.84 -16.67
N TYR A 26 -2.98 5.76 -16.06
CA TYR A 26 -1.98 6.84 -15.99
C TYR A 26 -2.52 8.15 -15.38
N CYS A 27 -3.17 8.06 -14.22
CA CYS A 27 -3.69 9.21 -13.49
C CYS A 27 -2.62 10.30 -13.28
N SER A 28 -2.87 11.47 -13.86
CA SER A 28 -1.95 12.63 -13.84
C SER A 28 -2.63 13.95 -13.46
N ASP A 29 -3.97 13.95 -13.32
CA ASP A 29 -4.76 15.09 -12.89
C ASP A 29 -5.38 14.81 -11.51
N PRO A 30 -5.15 15.66 -10.48
CA PRO A 30 -5.77 15.52 -9.16
C PRO A 30 -7.30 15.43 -9.19
N LYS A 31 -7.96 16.02 -10.19
CA LYS A 31 -9.42 15.95 -10.36
C LYS A 31 -9.95 14.55 -10.67
N GLN A 32 -9.07 13.63 -11.08
CA GLN A 32 -9.41 12.24 -11.36
C GLN A 32 -9.33 11.35 -10.12
N VAL A 33 -8.87 11.89 -8.98
CA VAL A 33 -8.78 11.14 -7.73
C VAL A 33 -10.17 10.89 -7.17
N GLU A 34 -10.56 9.62 -7.09
CA GLU A 34 -11.80 9.16 -6.49
C GLU A 34 -11.47 8.04 -5.49
N ILE A 35 -11.44 8.39 -4.20
CA ILE A 35 -11.19 7.44 -3.12
C ILE A 35 -12.37 6.47 -2.99
N PHE A 36 -12.09 5.18 -2.83
CA PHE A 36 -13.13 4.19 -2.59
C PHE A 36 -13.86 4.45 -1.26
N PRO A 37 -15.18 4.17 -1.20
CA PRO A 37 -15.94 4.31 0.04
C PRO A 37 -15.33 3.49 1.18
N GLY A 38 -15.30 4.07 2.38
CA GLY A 38 -14.79 3.43 3.60
C GLY A 38 -13.26 3.39 3.74
N VAL A 39 -12.50 3.84 2.74
CA VAL A 39 -11.02 3.87 2.80
C VAL A 39 -10.51 4.78 3.92
N PRO A 40 -10.98 6.04 4.07
CA PRO A 40 -10.48 6.91 5.14
C PRO A 40 -10.70 6.33 6.53
N GLU A 41 -11.87 5.75 6.79
CA GLU A 41 -12.22 5.14 8.06
C GLU A 41 -11.38 3.89 8.34
N ALA A 42 -11.18 3.04 7.33
CA ALA A 42 -10.35 1.84 7.45
C ALA A 42 -8.90 2.18 7.77
N LEU A 43 -8.32 3.15 7.06
CA LEU A 43 -6.97 3.65 7.31
C LEU A 43 -6.82 4.23 8.72
N LEU A 44 -7.79 5.02 9.17
CA LEU A 44 -7.78 5.61 10.50
C LEU A 44 -7.81 4.53 11.60
N ARG A 45 -8.60 3.47 11.42
CA ARG A 45 -8.67 2.34 12.35
C ARG A 45 -7.36 1.57 12.42
N LEU A 46 -6.73 1.29 11.27
CA LEU A 46 -5.41 0.65 11.22
C LEU A 46 -4.35 1.51 11.93
N LYS A 47 -4.37 2.83 11.71
CA LYS A 47 -3.45 3.75 12.37
C LYS A 47 -3.66 3.79 13.88
N LYS A 48 -4.91 3.82 14.35
CA LYS A 48 -5.24 3.73 15.79
C LYS A 48 -4.81 2.41 16.42
N ALA A 49 -4.77 1.34 15.66
CA ALA A 49 -4.26 0.04 16.11
C ALA A 49 -2.72 -0.04 16.18
N GLY A 50 -2.01 1.01 15.74
CA GLY A 50 -0.56 1.13 15.81
C GLY A 50 0.18 0.75 14.53
N TYR A 51 -0.51 0.51 13.42
CA TYR A 51 0.13 0.25 12.14
C TYR A 51 0.62 1.54 11.48
N LYS A 52 1.82 1.50 10.90
CA LYS A 52 2.26 2.51 9.93
C LYS A 52 1.55 2.28 8.61
N LEU A 53 1.17 3.33 7.93
CA LEU A 53 0.50 3.28 6.62
C LEU A 53 1.49 3.74 5.54
N ILE A 54 1.86 2.82 4.65
CA ILE A 54 2.90 3.05 3.65
C ILE A 54 2.34 2.79 2.25
N VAL A 55 2.35 3.80 1.40
CA VAL A 55 1.94 3.64 -0.01
C VAL A 55 3.11 3.13 -0.85
N ILE A 56 2.86 2.10 -1.66
CA ILE A 56 3.83 1.48 -2.59
C ILE A 56 3.22 1.44 -4.00
N SER A 57 3.74 2.25 -4.91
CA SER A 57 3.12 2.45 -6.22
C SER A 57 4.08 2.35 -7.39
N ASN A 58 3.71 1.58 -8.43
CA ASN A 58 4.38 1.62 -9.72
C ASN A 58 3.78 2.73 -10.60
N GLN A 59 4.59 3.69 -11.01
CA GLN A 59 4.16 4.86 -11.78
C GLN A 59 4.92 4.95 -13.11
N ALA A 60 4.80 3.91 -13.92
CA ALA A 60 5.51 3.78 -15.21
C ALA A 60 5.17 4.89 -16.23
N GLY A 61 4.07 5.62 -16.03
CA GLY A 61 3.72 6.78 -16.85
C GLY A 61 4.79 7.86 -16.85
N ILE A 62 5.51 8.02 -15.72
CA ILE A 62 6.65 8.96 -15.62
C ILE A 62 7.77 8.48 -16.54
N GLY A 63 8.20 7.23 -16.43
CA GLY A 63 9.27 6.69 -17.27
C GLY A 63 8.90 6.56 -18.76
N ARG A 64 7.60 6.55 -19.08
CA ARG A 64 7.09 6.60 -20.45
C ARG A 64 6.95 8.02 -21.00
N GLY A 65 7.10 9.05 -20.15
CA GLY A 65 6.90 10.44 -20.53
C GLY A 65 5.43 10.85 -20.72
N TYR A 66 4.48 10.09 -20.17
CA TYR A 66 3.05 10.41 -20.26
C TYR A 66 2.67 11.54 -19.31
N PHE A 67 3.36 11.65 -18.20
CA PHE A 67 3.27 12.74 -17.23
C PHE A 67 4.58 12.88 -16.46
N THR A 68 4.75 14.00 -15.79
CA THR A 68 5.95 14.33 -15.03
C THR A 68 5.83 13.93 -13.55
N GLU A 69 6.96 13.82 -12.85
CA GLU A 69 6.93 13.63 -11.39
C GLU A 69 6.18 14.73 -10.64
N PRO A 70 6.32 16.05 -10.96
CA PRO A 70 5.48 17.07 -10.35
C PRO A 70 3.97 16.83 -10.51
N GLN A 71 3.51 16.36 -11.67
CA GLN A 71 2.10 16.00 -11.87
C GLN A 71 1.69 14.81 -11.00
N TYR A 72 2.54 13.78 -10.90
CA TYR A 72 2.34 12.67 -9.97
C TYR A 72 2.21 13.17 -8.52
N ARG A 73 3.09 14.08 -8.10
CA ARG A 73 3.07 14.63 -6.73
C ARG A 73 1.79 15.40 -6.42
N LEU A 74 1.19 16.07 -7.38
CA LEU A 74 -0.12 16.72 -7.21
C LEU A 74 -1.25 15.69 -7.00
N VAL A 75 -1.23 14.60 -7.74
CA VAL A 75 -2.19 13.49 -7.55
C VAL A 75 -2.02 12.86 -6.16
N GLU A 76 -0.78 12.63 -5.76
CA GLU A 76 -0.47 12.04 -4.44
C GLU A 76 -0.91 12.95 -3.28
N ALA A 77 -0.71 14.26 -3.43
CA ALA A 77 -1.19 15.24 -2.45
C ALA A 77 -2.71 15.24 -2.33
N GLU A 78 -3.43 15.07 -3.44
CA GLU A 78 -4.89 14.97 -3.41
C GLU A 78 -5.37 13.66 -2.77
N VAL A 79 -4.71 12.53 -3.04
CA VAL A 79 -4.98 11.27 -2.35
C VAL A 79 -4.80 11.43 -0.84
N ALA A 80 -3.68 12.02 -0.41
CA ALA A 80 -3.40 12.27 1.01
C ALA A 80 -4.45 13.19 1.65
N ARG A 81 -4.92 14.22 0.93
CA ARG A 81 -5.98 15.11 1.39
C ARG A 81 -7.32 14.38 1.53
N ALA A 82 -7.66 13.55 0.56
CA ALA A 82 -8.95 12.87 0.49
C ALA A 82 -9.12 11.74 1.52
N VAL A 83 -8.02 11.25 2.11
CA VAL A 83 -8.08 10.23 3.17
C VAL A 83 -8.03 10.81 4.60
N LEU A 84 -7.95 12.13 4.74
CA LEU A 84 -7.95 12.76 6.08
C LEU A 84 -9.18 12.33 6.89
N PRO A 85 -9.07 12.15 8.22
CA PRO A 85 -7.92 12.48 9.08
C PRO A 85 -6.83 11.40 9.16
N ALA A 86 -6.92 10.29 8.41
CA ALA A 86 -5.80 9.37 8.31
C ALA A 86 -4.64 10.03 7.54
N THR A 87 -3.40 9.66 7.88
CA THR A 87 -2.20 10.18 7.23
C THR A 87 -1.25 9.04 6.92
N PHE A 88 -0.57 9.11 5.79
CA PHE A 88 0.48 8.14 5.44
C PHE A 88 1.77 8.47 6.20
N ASP A 89 2.47 7.43 6.65
CA ASP A 89 3.79 7.53 7.28
C ASP A 89 4.91 7.52 6.23
N GLY A 90 4.63 7.04 5.02
CA GLY A 90 5.55 7.06 3.90
C GLY A 90 4.84 6.80 2.58
N VAL A 91 5.39 7.36 1.50
CA VAL A 91 4.93 7.14 0.13
C VAL A 91 6.15 6.84 -0.74
N TYR A 92 6.18 5.66 -1.34
CA TYR A 92 7.26 5.20 -2.20
C TYR A 92 6.69 4.88 -3.57
N PHE A 93 7.32 5.38 -4.61
CA PHE A 93 6.89 5.11 -5.98
C PHE A 93 8.08 4.74 -6.87
N CYS A 94 7.79 3.96 -7.91
CA CYS A 94 8.76 3.58 -8.91
C CYS A 94 8.33 4.11 -10.28
N PRO A 95 9.12 4.98 -10.92
CA PRO A 95 8.82 5.52 -12.25
C PRO A 95 9.20 4.54 -13.37
N ASP A 96 9.87 3.43 -13.07
CA ASP A 96 10.47 2.56 -14.06
C ASP A 96 9.43 1.94 -15.00
N ARG A 97 9.81 1.84 -16.26
CA ARG A 97 9.10 1.05 -17.26
C ARG A 97 9.34 -0.45 -17.02
N PRO A 98 8.40 -1.33 -17.42
CA PRO A 98 8.59 -2.78 -17.27
C PRO A 98 9.84 -3.33 -17.96
N ASP A 99 10.22 -2.75 -19.09
CA ASP A 99 11.40 -3.14 -19.89
C ASP A 99 12.74 -2.61 -19.32
N ARG A 100 12.70 -1.77 -18.29
CA ARG A 100 13.86 -1.19 -17.59
C ARG A 100 13.63 -1.19 -16.07
N ALA A 101 13.04 -2.27 -15.57
CA ALA A 101 12.71 -2.39 -14.15
C ALA A 101 13.98 -2.51 -13.29
N THR A 102 13.99 -1.76 -12.20
CA THR A 102 14.95 -1.93 -11.11
C THR A 102 14.34 -2.78 -10.00
N ASP A 103 15.09 -3.01 -8.92
CA ASP A 103 14.61 -3.67 -7.70
C ASP A 103 13.48 -2.91 -6.97
N ARG A 104 13.27 -1.63 -7.30
CA ARG A 104 12.15 -0.84 -6.77
C ARG A 104 10.81 -1.16 -7.43
N ARG A 105 10.80 -1.66 -8.68
CA ARG A 105 9.56 -1.92 -9.39
C ARG A 105 8.91 -3.23 -8.92
N LYS A 106 7.66 -3.14 -8.37
CA LYS A 106 6.85 -4.33 -8.07
C LYS A 106 6.76 -5.24 -9.31
N PRO A 107 6.94 -6.57 -9.17
CA PRO A 107 6.91 -7.35 -7.93
C PRO A 107 8.21 -7.39 -7.12
N ALA A 108 9.28 -6.71 -7.53
CA ALA A 108 10.48 -6.62 -6.69
C ALA A 108 10.19 -5.81 -5.41
N PRO A 109 10.76 -6.21 -4.24
CA PRO A 109 10.39 -5.66 -2.94
C PRO A 109 11.21 -4.44 -2.50
N GLY A 110 12.01 -3.83 -3.39
CA GLY A 110 12.96 -2.78 -3.04
C GLY A 110 12.34 -1.59 -2.31
N MET A 111 11.15 -1.11 -2.74
CA MET A 111 10.46 -0.02 -2.05
C MET A 111 9.99 -0.42 -0.63
N ILE A 112 9.63 -1.69 -0.41
CA ILE A 112 9.28 -2.18 0.93
C ILE A 112 10.51 -2.17 1.83
N PHE A 113 11.67 -2.59 1.33
CA PHE A 113 12.92 -2.58 2.09
C PHE A 113 13.43 -1.15 2.36
N GLU A 114 13.20 -0.20 1.44
CA GLU A 114 13.44 1.22 1.70
C GLU A 114 12.59 1.70 2.87
N ALA A 115 11.27 1.47 2.81
CA ALA A 115 10.36 1.83 3.88
C ALA A 115 10.71 1.16 5.22
N GLN A 116 11.15 -0.11 5.19
CA GLN A 116 11.60 -0.82 6.38
C GLN A 116 12.77 -0.10 7.06
N ARG A 117 13.77 0.31 6.30
CA ARG A 117 14.93 1.04 6.83
C ARG A 117 14.55 2.41 7.37
N ASP A 118 13.79 3.18 6.57
CA ASP A 118 13.45 4.57 6.88
C ASP A 118 12.52 4.68 8.08
N GLN A 119 11.59 3.74 8.21
CA GLN A 119 10.50 3.76 9.17
C GLN A 119 10.66 2.74 10.31
N LYS A 120 11.72 1.94 10.31
CA LYS A 120 11.97 0.86 11.30
C LYS A 120 10.79 -0.11 11.40
N ILE A 121 10.42 -0.71 10.27
CA ILE A 121 9.24 -1.58 10.16
C ILE A 121 9.62 -3.03 10.48
N ASP A 122 8.76 -3.71 11.25
CA ASP A 122 8.76 -5.16 11.43
C ASP A 122 7.94 -5.83 10.31
N LEU A 123 8.63 -6.37 9.32
CA LEU A 123 7.98 -6.98 8.16
C LEU A 123 7.19 -8.25 8.54
N ALA A 124 7.65 -9.03 9.53
CA ALA A 124 6.98 -10.27 9.94
C ALA A 124 5.58 -10.03 10.51
N ARG A 125 5.33 -8.83 11.07
CA ARG A 125 4.02 -8.42 11.58
C ARG A 125 3.23 -7.53 10.61
N SER A 126 3.77 -7.31 9.40
CA SER A 126 3.22 -6.37 8.43
C SER A 126 2.38 -7.06 7.36
N PHE A 127 1.62 -6.25 6.62
CA PHE A 127 0.72 -6.68 5.55
C PHE A 127 0.94 -5.86 4.29
N PHE A 128 0.64 -6.43 3.13
CA PHE A 128 0.47 -5.71 1.88
C PHE A 128 -0.97 -5.90 1.38
N ILE A 129 -1.67 -4.80 1.13
CA ILE A 129 -3.00 -4.78 0.51
C ILE A 129 -2.86 -4.20 -0.90
N GLY A 130 -3.27 -4.95 -1.90
CA GLY A 130 -3.22 -4.53 -3.30
C GLY A 130 -4.30 -5.20 -4.15
N ASP A 131 -4.46 -4.74 -5.39
CA ASP A 131 -5.47 -5.22 -6.33
C ASP A 131 -4.89 -6.05 -7.50
N LYS A 132 -3.56 -6.25 -7.53
CA LYS A 132 -2.87 -6.94 -8.64
C LYS A 132 -2.00 -8.08 -8.13
N ALA A 133 -1.79 -9.10 -8.97
CA ALA A 133 -0.85 -10.18 -8.66
C ALA A 133 0.55 -9.67 -8.28
N ILE A 134 1.03 -8.62 -8.96
CA ILE A 134 2.35 -8.03 -8.66
C ILE A 134 2.43 -7.41 -7.26
N ASP A 135 1.31 -6.99 -6.65
CA ASP A 135 1.27 -6.50 -5.27
C ASP A 135 1.43 -7.65 -4.29
N VAL A 136 0.69 -8.72 -4.53
CA VAL A 136 0.76 -9.96 -3.75
C VAL A 136 2.16 -10.55 -3.81
N GLU A 137 2.73 -10.66 -5.02
CA GLU A 137 4.09 -11.18 -5.22
C GLU A 137 5.14 -10.28 -4.54
N CYS A 138 5.00 -8.95 -4.64
CA CYS A 138 5.88 -8.00 -3.96
C CYS A 138 5.85 -8.18 -2.44
N GLY A 139 4.67 -8.32 -1.86
CA GLY A 139 4.51 -8.58 -0.43
C GLY A 139 5.16 -9.90 -0.01
N ARG A 140 4.95 -10.98 -0.76
CA ARG A 140 5.56 -12.29 -0.50
C ARG A 140 7.09 -12.24 -0.60
N ASN A 141 7.61 -11.55 -1.63
CA ASN A 141 9.06 -11.37 -1.80
C ASN A 141 9.69 -10.56 -0.65
N ALA A 142 8.92 -9.70 -0.01
CA ALA A 142 9.35 -8.95 1.18
C ALA A 142 9.14 -9.71 2.50
N GLY A 143 8.44 -10.85 2.49
CA GLY A 143 8.13 -11.62 3.71
C GLY A 143 6.99 -11.03 4.54
N VAL A 144 6.09 -10.24 3.93
CA VAL A 144 4.88 -9.74 4.59
C VAL A 144 3.65 -10.55 4.17
N ARG A 145 2.62 -10.57 5.01
CA ARG A 145 1.33 -11.20 4.68
C ARG A 145 0.58 -10.36 3.64
N THR A 146 -0.20 -11.01 2.78
CA THR A 146 -0.77 -10.38 1.60
C THR A 146 -2.29 -10.50 1.55
N ILE A 147 -2.95 -9.42 1.19
CA ILE A 147 -4.41 -9.36 1.00
C ILE A 147 -4.69 -8.78 -0.38
N LEU A 148 -5.37 -9.55 -1.22
CA LEU A 148 -5.89 -9.08 -2.50
C LEU A 148 -7.29 -8.47 -2.28
N VAL A 149 -7.49 -7.24 -2.74
CA VAL A 149 -8.82 -6.61 -2.77
C VAL A 149 -9.42 -6.73 -4.15
N ARG A 150 -10.75 -6.97 -4.23
CA ARG A 150 -11.47 -7.11 -5.51
C ARG A 150 -11.81 -5.79 -6.19
N THR A 151 -11.44 -4.66 -5.58
CA THR A 151 -11.45 -3.36 -6.26
C THR A 151 -10.41 -3.33 -7.38
N GLY A 152 -10.45 -2.32 -8.24
CA GLY A 152 -9.49 -2.22 -9.34
C GLY A 152 -9.48 -3.45 -10.25
N TYR A 153 -8.32 -4.05 -10.43
CA TYR A 153 -8.14 -5.28 -11.23
C TYR A 153 -8.42 -6.57 -10.45
N GLY A 154 -8.51 -6.51 -9.13
CA GLY A 154 -8.54 -7.69 -8.26
C GLY A 154 -9.77 -8.59 -8.45
N ALA A 155 -10.90 -8.07 -8.97
CA ALA A 155 -12.06 -8.89 -9.30
C ALA A 155 -11.78 -9.92 -10.40
N ASN A 156 -10.84 -9.61 -11.30
CA ASN A 156 -10.46 -10.46 -12.43
C ASN A 156 -9.09 -11.13 -12.24
N GLU A 157 -8.44 -10.90 -11.10
CA GLU A 157 -7.13 -11.47 -10.80
C GLU A 157 -7.26 -12.94 -10.37
N THR A 158 -6.78 -13.86 -11.20
CA THR A 158 -6.89 -15.30 -11.00
C THR A 158 -5.55 -16.00 -10.74
N GLN A 159 -4.44 -15.30 -10.95
CA GLN A 159 -3.09 -15.89 -10.82
C GLN A 159 -2.42 -15.53 -9.49
N ALA A 160 -2.96 -14.54 -8.76
CA ALA A 160 -2.45 -14.18 -7.46
C ALA A 160 -2.74 -15.30 -6.44
N ASN A 161 -1.78 -15.54 -5.55
CA ASN A 161 -1.94 -16.48 -4.43
C ASN A 161 -1.72 -15.71 -3.10
N PRO A 162 -2.65 -14.82 -2.71
CA PRO A 162 -2.57 -14.07 -1.46
C PRO A 162 -2.92 -14.94 -0.25
N ASP A 163 -2.60 -14.45 0.96
CA ASP A 163 -3.06 -15.08 2.20
C ASP A 163 -4.58 -14.91 2.40
N TRP A 164 -5.13 -13.77 1.95
CA TRP A 164 -6.58 -13.51 1.97
C TRP A 164 -7.03 -12.76 0.70
N ILE A 165 -8.31 -12.95 0.37
CA ILE A 165 -9.01 -12.18 -0.66
C ILE A 165 -10.23 -11.52 -0.02
N THR A 166 -10.42 -10.21 -0.26
CA THR A 166 -11.55 -9.43 0.27
C THR A 166 -12.15 -8.53 -0.81
N ASP A 167 -13.36 -8.05 -0.56
CA ASP A 167 -14.05 -7.21 -1.54
C ASP A 167 -13.42 -5.81 -1.65
N ASN A 168 -12.89 -5.27 -0.54
CA ASN A 168 -12.35 -3.92 -0.48
C ASN A 168 -11.38 -3.74 0.71
N LEU A 169 -10.80 -2.56 0.81
CA LEU A 169 -9.86 -2.23 1.87
C LEU A 169 -10.48 -2.25 3.27
N SER A 170 -11.77 -1.92 3.41
CA SER A 170 -12.44 -1.98 4.71
C SER A 170 -12.50 -3.42 5.24
N ALA A 171 -12.86 -4.37 4.38
CA ALA A 171 -12.86 -5.79 4.75
C ALA A 171 -11.44 -6.33 5.03
N ALA A 172 -10.43 -5.85 4.29
CA ALA A 172 -9.02 -6.18 4.55
C ALA A 172 -8.58 -5.66 5.94
N ALA A 173 -8.96 -4.44 6.29
CA ALA A 173 -8.66 -3.85 7.60
C ALA A 173 -9.30 -4.66 8.75
N GLU A 174 -10.52 -5.18 8.58
CA GLU A 174 -11.15 -6.05 9.59
C GLU A 174 -10.32 -7.30 9.86
N ILE A 175 -9.82 -7.97 8.81
CA ILE A 175 -8.95 -9.15 8.98
C ILE A 175 -7.71 -8.79 9.81
N ILE A 176 -7.03 -7.69 9.46
CA ILE A 176 -5.80 -7.25 10.14
C ILE A 176 -6.07 -6.94 11.61
N LEU A 177 -7.15 -6.23 11.91
CA LEU A 177 -7.51 -5.83 13.26
C LEU A 177 -7.87 -7.04 14.13
N ASN A 178 -8.64 -8.00 13.61
CA ASN A 178 -8.99 -9.22 14.32
C ASN A 178 -7.74 -10.08 14.63
N LEU A 179 -6.80 -10.20 13.70
CA LEU A 179 -5.53 -10.92 13.93
C LEU A 179 -4.69 -10.24 15.01
N ASN A 180 -4.71 -8.91 15.08
CA ASN A 180 -3.98 -8.15 16.09
C ASN A 180 -4.57 -8.35 17.51
N GLU A 181 -5.89 -8.40 17.64
CA GLU A 181 -6.59 -8.66 18.91
C GLU A 181 -6.27 -10.06 19.46
N VAL A 182 -6.30 -11.09 18.60
CA VAL A 182 -5.94 -12.47 18.98
C VAL A 182 -4.49 -12.56 19.44
N SER A 183 -3.58 -11.82 18.82
CA SER A 183 -2.17 -11.81 19.20
C SER A 183 -1.89 -11.11 20.52
N ARG A 184 -2.74 -10.15 20.93
CA ARG A 184 -2.62 -9.42 22.21
C ARG A 184 -3.26 -10.17 23.39
N ALA A 185 -4.13 -11.13 23.11
CA ALA A 185 -4.84 -11.95 24.13
C ALA A 185 -4.04 -13.18 24.57
N LYS A 186 -2.91 -13.46 23.96
CA LYS A 186 -1.97 -14.56 24.31
C LYS A 186 -0.75 -14.00 25.03
#